data_aebd221d2cc1c330af776bdace4b71cc
#
_entry.id   aebd221d2cc1c330af776bdace4b71cc
#
_cell.length_a   1.000
_cell.length_b   1.000
_cell.length_c   1.000
_cell.angle_alpha   90.00
_cell.angle_beta   90.00
_cell.angle_gamma   90.00
#
_symmetry.space_group_name_H-M   'P 1'
#
loop_
_entity.id
_entity.type
_entity.pdbx_description
1 polymer ?
#
loop_
_entity_poly.entity_id
_entity_poly.type
_entity_poly.pdbx_seq_one_letter_code
_entity_poly.pdbx_strand_id
1 'polypeptide(L)'
;MIKVGILGAAGYTGGELIRLLLNHPEAEIVFANSESNAGNLVSDVHEGLIGDTDLKFTDEMPFDKVDVVFFCFGHGKSEAFLKEHTIPANVKIIDLAQDFRIKGEHDYIYGLPEINKEDIQKAQHLANPGCFATCIQVALLPAAYLNLLKEDVAVNAITGSTGAGQKPGATTHFSWRNNNLSIYKPFQHQHIAEIRQSLKQVQGYLDADIDFIPYRGDFARGIFCTAVIKTPAPVEDVIEAYKDFYKDAAFTHYSDKAIDLKQVVNTNKALVHVEKYGNKLLVTSAIDNLLKGAVGQAVQNMNLMFGIDETAGLKLKASAF
;
A
#
# COMPACT_ATOMS: atom_id res chain seq x y z
N MET A 1 5.86 -0.12 -24.59
CA MET A 1 4.96 -0.45 -23.49
C MET A 1 5.66 -1.43 -22.56
N ILE A 2 5.54 -1.25 -21.25
CA ILE A 2 6.06 -2.16 -20.23
C ILE A 2 5.21 -3.44 -20.26
N LYS A 3 5.84 -4.58 -20.44
CA LYS A 3 5.18 -5.88 -20.48
C LYS A 3 5.06 -6.47 -19.07
N VAL A 4 3.84 -6.72 -18.63
CA VAL A 4 3.54 -7.07 -17.24
C VAL A 4 3.03 -8.51 -17.12
N GLY A 5 3.63 -9.28 -16.22
CA GLY A 5 3.11 -10.54 -15.72
C GLY A 5 2.51 -10.38 -14.32
N ILE A 6 1.42 -11.07 -14.05
CA ILE A 6 0.73 -11.01 -12.74
C ILE A 6 0.61 -12.42 -12.19
N LEU A 7 1.20 -12.68 -11.04
CA LEU A 7 1.06 -13.93 -10.30
C LEU A 7 0.04 -13.76 -9.17
N GLY A 8 -0.86 -14.73 -9.00
CA GLY A 8 -1.96 -14.64 -8.05
C GLY A 8 -3.09 -13.68 -8.49
N ALA A 9 -3.32 -13.62 -9.79
CA ALA A 9 -4.20 -12.65 -10.45
C ALA A 9 -5.69 -12.74 -10.05
N ALA A 10 -6.16 -13.88 -9.50
CA ALA A 10 -7.56 -14.05 -9.11
C ALA A 10 -7.92 -13.46 -7.73
N GLY A 11 -6.93 -12.97 -6.95
CA GLY A 11 -7.18 -12.31 -5.67
C GLY A 11 -7.60 -10.83 -5.81
N TYR A 12 -8.02 -10.18 -4.71
CA TYR A 12 -8.41 -8.76 -4.73
C TYR A 12 -7.29 -7.85 -5.27
N THR A 13 -6.04 -8.05 -4.86
CA THR A 13 -4.91 -7.28 -5.36
C THR A 13 -4.66 -7.53 -6.85
N GLY A 14 -4.79 -8.79 -7.30
CA GLY A 14 -4.69 -9.12 -8.72
C GLY A 14 -5.76 -8.43 -9.56
N GLY A 15 -7.03 -8.49 -9.14
CA GLY A 15 -8.14 -7.85 -9.84
C GLY A 15 -8.00 -6.32 -9.90
N GLU A 16 -7.62 -5.68 -8.79
CA GLU A 16 -7.36 -4.24 -8.77
C GLU A 16 -6.16 -3.84 -9.65
N LEU A 17 -5.10 -4.67 -9.67
CA LEU A 17 -3.95 -4.44 -10.54
C LEU A 17 -4.35 -4.52 -12.02
N ILE A 18 -5.11 -5.54 -12.41
CA ILE A 18 -5.63 -5.68 -13.78
C ILE A 18 -6.47 -4.44 -14.13
N ARG A 19 -7.39 -4.02 -13.26
CA ARG A 19 -8.22 -2.81 -13.47
C ARG A 19 -7.40 -1.55 -13.74
N LEU A 20 -6.28 -1.37 -13.03
CA LEU A 20 -5.38 -0.22 -13.24
C LEU A 20 -4.61 -0.35 -14.57
N LEU A 21 -4.06 -1.52 -14.84
CA LEU A 21 -3.19 -1.75 -16.00
C LEU A 21 -3.95 -1.73 -17.32
N LEU A 22 -5.23 -2.15 -17.37
CA LEU A 22 -6.06 -2.03 -18.56
C LEU A 22 -6.20 -0.58 -19.08
N ASN A 23 -6.09 0.40 -18.18
CA ASN A 23 -6.16 1.82 -18.50
C ASN A 23 -4.79 2.52 -18.41
N HIS A 24 -3.70 1.77 -18.29
CA HIS A 24 -2.37 2.35 -18.17
C HIS A 24 -1.80 2.69 -19.55
N PRO A 25 -1.36 3.95 -19.80
CA PRO A 25 -0.96 4.39 -21.15
C PRO A 25 0.32 3.73 -21.67
N GLU A 26 1.17 3.20 -20.75
CA GLU A 26 2.50 2.70 -21.09
C GLU A 26 2.76 1.27 -20.62
N ALA A 27 1.71 0.52 -20.23
CA ALA A 27 1.85 -0.88 -19.81
C ALA A 27 0.83 -1.78 -20.50
N GLU A 28 1.19 -3.05 -20.69
CA GLU A 28 0.30 -4.10 -21.21
C GLU A 28 0.43 -5.36 -20.38
N ILE A 29 -0.69 -6.05 -20.13
CA ILE A 29 -0.72 -7.32 -19.42
C ILE A 29 -0.44 -8.45 -20.42
N VAL A 30 0.69 -9.14 -20.23
CA VAL A 30 1.07 -10.29 -21.07
C VAL A 30 0.44 -11.58 -20.53
N PHE A 31 0.42 -11.76 -19.20
CA PHE A 31 -0.26 -12.90 -18.59
C PHE A 31 -0.82 -12.54 -17.21
N ALA A 32 -1.92 -13.20 -16.85
CA ALA A 32 -2.55 -13.17 -15.54
C ALA A 32 -2.61 -14.59 -14.98
N ASN A 33 -1.68 -14.95 -14.10
CA ASN A 33 -1.57 -16.34 -13.62
C ASN A 33 -2.58 -16.61 -12.49
N SER A 34 -3.32 -17.72 -12.67
CA SER A 34 -4.15 -18.36 -11.65
C SER A 34 -4.40 -19.82 -12.04
N GLU A 35 -3.76 -20.75 -11.34
CA GLU A 35 -3.92 -22.19 -11.60
C GLU A 35 -5.38 -22.65 -11.53
N SER A 36 -6.11 -22.22 -10.48
CA SER A 36 -7.51 -22.62 -10.26
C SER A 36 -8.51 -22.05 -11.27
N ASN A 37 -8.12 -21.03 -12.03
CA ASN A 37 -8.99 -20.34 -13.00
C ASN A 37 -8.44 -20.36 -14.42
N ALA A 38 -7.39 -21.13 -14.70
CA ALA A 38 -6.77 -21.19 -16.02
C ALA A 38 -7.80 -21.50 -17.13
N GLY A 39 -7.78 -20.69 -18.19
CA GLY A 39 -8.72 -20.77 -19.33
C GLY A 39 -10.01 -19.95 -19.16
N ASN A 40 -10.40 -19.56 -17.93
CA ASN A 40 -11.57 -18.70 -17.69
C ASN A 40 -11.26 -17.24 -18.02
N LEU A 41 -12.28 -16.47 -18.39
CA LEU A 41 -12.13 -15.02 -18.51
C LEU A 41 -11.81 -14.39 -17.15
N VAL A 42 -11.00 -13.34 -17.17
CA VAL A 42 -10.73 -12.56 -15.95
C VAL A 42 -12.02 -11.96 -15.39
N SER A 43 -12.95 -11.59 -16.24
CA SER A 43 -14.28 -11.08 -15.87
C SER A 43 -15.19 -12.11 -15.19
N ASP A 44 -14.92 -13.41 -15.31
CA ASP A 44 -15.69 -14.45 -14.60
C ASP A 44 -15.38 -14.45 -13.08
N VAL A 45 -14.24 -13.90 -12.68
CA VAL A 45 -13.81 -13.77 -11.27
C VAL A 45 -13.89 -12.34 -10.79
N HIS A 46 -13.52 -11.40 -11.66
CA HIS A 46 -13.55 -9.95 -11.40
C HIS A 46 -14.67 -9.32 -12.24
N GLU A 47 -15.92 -9.57 -11.83
CA GLU A 47 -17.14 -9.20 -12.57
C GLU A 47 -17.22 -7.70 -12.93
N GLY A 48 -16.56 -6.82 -12.16
CA GLY A 48 -16.44 -5.40 -12.47
C GLY A 48 -15.66 -5.08 -13.75
N LEU A 49 -15.04 -6.09 -14.39
CA LEU A 49 -14.30 -5.97 -15.65
C LEU A 49 -15.08 -6.52 -16.87
N ILE A 50 -16.38 -6.82 -16.71
CA ILE A 50 -17.25 -7.25 -17.82
C ILE A 50 -17.32 -6.13 -18.87
N GLY A 51 -16.92 -6.45 -20.09
CA GLY A 51 -16.89 -5.50 -21.22
C GLY A 51 -15.59 -4.69 -21.35
N ASP A 52 -14.67 -4.78 -20.38
CA ASP A 52 -13.40 -4.05 -20.42
C ASP A 52 -12.28 -4.88 -21.04
N THR A 53 -12.35 -6.22 -20.98
CA THR A 53 -11.29 -7.10 -21.48
C THR A 53 -11.77 -8.51 -21.75
N ASP A 54 -11.15 -9.17 -22.76
CA ASP A 54 -11.28 -10.61 -23.04
C ASP A 54 -10.07 -11.41 -22.51
N LEU A 55 -9.25 -10.81 -21.62
CA LEU A 55 -8.11 -11.47 -21.00
C LEU A 55 -8.55 -12.73 -20.25
N LYS A 56 -7.79 -13.80 -20.41
CA LYS A 56 -8.00 -15.06 -19.69
C LYS A 56 -6.91 -15.30 -18.67
N PHE A 57 -7.28 -15.98 -17.60
CA PHE A 57 -6.28 -16.55 -16.70
C PHE A 57 -5.51 -17.68 -17.38
N THR A 58 -4.26 -17.85 -16.98
CA THR A 58 -3.39 -18.94 -17.42
C THR A 58 -2.66 -19.57 -16.24
N ASP A 59 -2.26 -20.82 -16.35
CA ASP A 59 -1.31 -21.51 -15.49
C ASP A 59 0.14 -21.36 -15.95
N GLU A 60 0.34 -20.91 -17.21
CA GLU A 60 1.66 -20.60 -17.76
C GLU A 60 2.23 -19.31 -17.17
N MET A 61 3.56 -19.27 -17.04
CA MET A 61 4.32 -18.13 -16.53
C MET A 61 5.49 -17.79 -17.48
N PRO A 62 5.22 -17.20 -18.66
CA PRO A 62 6.24 -16.89 -19.66
C PRO A 62 7.08 -15.66 -19.24
N PHE A 63 7.98 -15.86 -18.27
CA PHE A 63 8.84 -14.79 -17.71
C PHE A 63 9.77 -14.16 -18.75
N ASP A 64 10.12 -14.88 -19.79
CA ASP A 64 10.93 -14.39 -20.92
C ASP A 64 10.21 -13.37 -21.81
N LYS A 65 8.90 -13.21 -21.63
CA LYS A 65 8.06 -12.29 -22.44
C LYS A 65 7.66 -11.02 -21.69
N VAL A 66 8.10 -10.82 -20.45
CA VAL A 66 7.72 -9.68 -19.64
C VAL A 66 8.92 -8.88 -19.15
N ASP A 67 8.69 -7.61 -18.85
CA ASP A 67 9.68 -6.70 -18.29
C ASP A 67 9.58 -6.65 -16.75
N VAL A 68 8.38 -6.91 -16.21
CA VAL A 68 8.12 -6.92 -14.77
C VAL A 68 7.07 -7.96 -14.40
N VAL A 69 7.24 -8.55 -13.21
CA VAL A 69 6.26 -9.46 -12.62
C VAL A 69 5.79 -8.94 -11.27
N PHE A 70 4.47 -8.87 -11.08
CA PHE A 70 3.86 -8.55 -9.80
C PHE A 70 3.51 -9.83 -9.05
N PHE A 71 3.95 -9.92 -7.82
CA PHE A 71 3.59 -11.00 -6.90
C PHE A 71 2.39 -10.55 -6.05
N CYS A 72 1.19 -10.97 -6.48
CA CYS A 72 -0.06 -10.77 -5.74
C CYS A 72 -0.38 -11.96 -4.84
N PHE A 73 0.64 -12.58 -4.26
CA PHE A 73 0.51 -13.74 -3.38
C PHE A 73 0.02 -13.36 -1.97
N GLY A 74 -0.47 -14.37 -1.23
CA GLY A 74 -0.61 -14.26 0.22
C GLY A 74 0.77 -14.26 0.91
N HIS A 75 0.82 -13.67 2.09
CA HIS A 75 2.04 -13.57 2.90
C HIS A 75 2.72 -14.94 3.13
N GLY A 76 4.04 -14.97 3.09
CA GLY A 76 4.88 -16.16 3.25
C GLY A 76 5.00 -17.04 2.00
N LYS A 77 4.50 -16.59 0.84
CA LYS A 77 4.51 -17.38 -0.40
C LYS A 77 5.54 -16.92 -1.43
N SER A 78 5.98 -15.67 -1.38
CA SER A 78 6.90 -15.12 -2.39
C SER A 78 8.29 -15.75 -2.27
N GLU A 79 8.81 -15.91 -1.06
CA GLU A 79 10.09 -16.59 -0.83
C GLU A 79 10.04 -18.08 -1.23
N ALA A 80 8.95 -18.79 -0.93
CA ALA A 80 8.78 -20.18 -1.34
C ALA A 80 8.74 -20.31 -2.87
N PHE A 81 7.99 -19.43 -3.54
CA PHE A 81 7.90 -19.40 -5.00
C PHE A 81 9.28 -19.20 -5.67
N LEU A 82 10.09 -18.29 -5.17
CA LEU A 82 11.43 -18.00 -5.72
C LEU A 82 12.45 -19.13 -5.49
N LYS A 83 12.18 -20.04 -4.55
CA LYS A 83 13.00 -21.28 -4.39
C LYS A 83 12.69 -22.32 -5.44
N GLU A 84 11.48 -22.31 -6.00
CA GLU A 84 10.99 -23.29 -6.98
C GLU A 84 11.07 -22.79 -8.42
N HIS A 85 11.09 -21.47 -8.62
CA HIS A 85 11.04 -20.84 -9.94
C HIS A 85 12.16 -19.83 -10.13
N THR A 86 12.80 -19.88 -11.29
CA THR A 86 13.83 -18.89 -11.67
C THR A 86 13.21 -17.81 -12.56
N ILE A 87 13.30 -16.56 -12.13
CA ILE A 87 12.91 -15.40 -12.93
C ILE A 87 14.17 -14.86 -13.61
N PRO A 88 14.15 -14.56 -14.93
CA PRO A 88 15.30 -13.99 -15.62
C PRO A 88 15.76 -12.68 -14.98
N ALA A 89 17.08 -12.49 -14.86
CA ALA A 89 17.67 -11.34 -14.16
C ALA A 89 17.33 -9.97 -14.76
N ASN A 90 16.86 -9.94 -16.02
CA ASN A 90 16.40 -8.71 -16.66
C ASN A 90 14.93 -8.38 -16.34
N VAL A 91 14.17 -9.29 -15.73
CA VAL A 91 12.77 -9.10 -15.35
C VAL A 91 12.72 -8.50 -13.94
N LYS A 92 12.09 -7.34 -13.80
CA LYS A 92 11.89 -6.71 -12.49
C LYS A 92 10.81 -7.42 -11.68
N ILE A 93 10.94 -7.40 -10.35
CA ILE A 93 9.96 -7.99 -9.43
C ILE A 93 9.37 -6.92 -8.52
N ILE A 94 8.04 -6.90 -8.41
CA ILE A 94 7.31 -6.10 -7.42
C ILE A 94 6.48 -7.04 -6.55
N ASP A 95 6.91 -7.24 -5.30
CA ASP A 95 6.24 -8.13 -4.36
C ASP A 95 5.28 -7.37 -3.44
N LEU A 96 4.00 -7.79 -3.41
CA LEU A 96 2.98 -7.26 -2.52
C LEU A 96 2.84 -8.05 -1.22
N ALA A 97 3.53 -9.19 -1.08
CA ALA A 97 3.57 -9.94 0.18
C ALA A 97 4.49 -9.28 1.22
N GLN A 98 4.53 -9.82 2.42
CA GLN A 98 5.36 -9.25 3.49
C GLN A 98 6.81 -9.73 3.50
N ASP A 99 7.13 -10.72 2.69
CA ASP A 99 8.31 -11.57 2.81
C ASP A 99 9.62 -10.77 2.76
N PHE A 100 9.69 -9.72 1.96
CA PHE A 100 10.91 -8.93 1.71
C PHE A 100 10.82 -7.48 2.19
N ARG A 101 9.82 -7.11 3.00
CA ARG A 101 9.61 -5.71 3.43
C ARG A 101 10.61 -5.23 4.46
N ILE A 102 11.15 -6.12 5.27
CA ILE A 102 12.13 -5.78 6.31
C ILE A 102 13.52 -6.04 5.77
N LYS A 103 14.41 -5.05 5.91
CA LYS A 103 15.81 -5.18 5.47
C LYS A 103 16.45 -6.44 6.04
N GLY A 104 17.11 -7.21 5.19
CA GLY A 104 17.73 -8.49 5.51
C GLY A 104 18.75 -8.89 4.45
N GLU A 105 18.99 -10.19 4.32
CA GLU A 105 19.94 -10.76 3.33
C GLU A 105 19.26 -10.87 1.93
N HIS A 106 18.71 -9.76 1.43
CA HIS A 106 18.10 -9.66 0.12
C HIS A 106 18.27 -8.24 -0.44
N ASP A 107 18.08 -8.07 -1.75
CA ASP A 107 18.26 -6.81 -2.49
C ASP A 107 16.96 -6.04 -2.74
N TYR A 108 15.84 -6.47 -2.14
CA TYR A 108 14.57 -5.79 -2.30
C TYR A 108 14.59 -4.40 -1.66
N ILE A 109 14.21 -3.39 -2.45
CA ILE A 109 14.01 -2.02 -1.95
C ILE A 109 12.60 -1.89 -1.38
N TYR A 110 12.48 -1.30 -0.19
CA TYR A 110 11.17 -1.00 0.41
C TYR A 110 10.49 0.13 -0.36
N GLY A 111 9.36 -0.19 -1.00
CA GLY A 111 8.70 0.62 -2.01
C GLY A 111 7.79 1.72 -1.45
N LEU A 112 8.29 2.55 -0.53
CA LEU A 112 7.60 3.75 -0.04
C LEU A 112 8.19 4.99 -0.74
N PRO A 113 7.54 5.53 -1.80
CA PRO A 113 8.10 6.60 -2.63
C PRO A 113 8.43 7.88 -1.85
N GLU A 114 7.71 8.16 -0.76
CA GLU A 114 7.87 9.35 0.06
C GLU A 114 9.27 9.47 0.70
N ILE A 115 10.00 8.35 0.84
CA ILE A 115 11.35 8.34 1.46
C ILE A 115 12.40 7.58 0.66
N ASN A 116 12.00 6.76 -0.33
CA ASN A 116 12.92 5.87 -1.05
C ASN A 116 12.88 6.07 -2.58
N LYS A 117 12.37 7.21 -3.08
CA LYS A 117 12.12 7.44 -4.51
C LYS A 117 13.35 7.14 -5.39
N GLU A 118 14.53 7.63 -4.99
CA GLU A 118 15.77 7.43 -5.77
C GLU A 118 16.23 5.97 -5.80
N ASP A 119 16.04 5.24 -4.69
CA ASP A 119 16.40 3.82 -4.63
C ASP A 119 15.42 2.98 -5.44
N ILE A 120 14.11 3.33 -5.40
CA ILE A 120 13.07 2.70 -6.20
C ILE A 120 13.37 2.83 -7.70
N GLN A 121 13.82 4.00 -8.16
CA GLN A 121 14.17 4.23 -9.57
C GLN A 121 15.28 3.29 -10.07
N LYS A 122 16.16 2.84 -9.17
CA LYS A 122 17.30 1.96 -9.48
C LYS A 122 17.01 0.49 -9.17
N ALA A 123 15.87 0.19 -8.54
CA ALA A 123 15.57 -1.15 -8.05
C ALA A 123 15.35 -2.16 -9.18
N GLN A 124 15.85 -3.37 -8.97
CA GLN A 124 15.50 -4.57 -9.73
C GLN A 124 14.38 -5.33 -9.02
N HIS A 125 14.42 -5.39 -7.69
CA HIS A 125 13.43 -6.03 -6.86
C HIS A 125 12.84 -5.02 -5.86
N LEU A 126 11.53 -5.03 -5.70
CA LEU A 126 10.82 -4.08 -4.84
C LEU A 126 9.82 -4.81 -3.94
N ALA A 127 9.87 -4.51 -2.64
CA ALA A 127 8.89 -4.95 -1.66
C ALA A 127 7.87 -3.83 -1.40
N ASN A 128 6.65 -4.00 -1.89
CA ASN A 128 5.60 -3.00 -1.74
C ASN A 128 5.06 -2.96 -0.31
N PRO A 129 4.95 -1.79 0.33
CA PRO A 129 4.51 -1.64 1.72
C PRO A 129 3.14 -2.25 2.02
N GLY A 130 2.92 -2.64 3.28
CA GLY A 130 1.61 -3.03 3.77
C GLY A 130 0.67 -1.84 3.91
N CYS A 131 -0.64 -2.09 3.80
CA CYS A 131 -1.63 -1.01 3.75
C CYS A 131 -1.68 -0.16 5.03
N PHE A 132 -1.72 -0.77 6.22
CA PHE A 132 -1.62 0.00 7.47
C PHE A 132 -0.25 0.65 7.61
N ALA A 133 0.83 -0.03 7.21
CA ALA A 133 2.17 0.55 7.27
C ALA A 133 2.22 1.84 6.44
N THR A 134 1.73 1.83 5.20
CA THR A 134 1.66 3.04 4.37
C THR A 134 0.88 4.15 5.06
N CYS A 135 -0.35 3.87 5.54
CA CYS A 135 -1.20 4.88 6.17
C CYS A 135 -0.56 5.50 7.41
N ILE A 136 0.03 4.68 8.28
CA ILE A 136 0.65 5.14 9.53
C ILE A 136 1.98 5.87 9.24
N GLN A 137 2.77 5.37 8.30
CA GLN A 137 4.03 6.01 7.93
C GLN A 137 3.79 7.41 7.37
N VAL A 138 2.84 7.60 6.46
CA VAL A 138 2.54 8.95 5.93
C VAL A 138 2.00 9.89 7.01
N ALA A 139 1.41 9.39 8.10
CA ALA A 139 1.06 10.22 9.24
C ALA A 139 2.30 10.63 10.06
N LEU A 140 3.28 9.75 10.23
CA LEU A 140 4.36 9.91 11.21
C LEU A 140 5.71 10.36 10.61
N LEU A 141 5.95 10.20 9.32
CA LEU A 141 7.24 10.52 8.69
C LEU A 141 7.67 11.98 8.88
N PRO A 142 6.82 13.01 8.70
CA PRO A 142 7.26 14.38 8.95
C PRO A 142 7.54 14.65 10.43
N ALA A 143 6.82 14.01 11.35
CA ALA A 143 7.11 14.09 12.79
C ALA A 143 8.45 13.42 13.14
N ALA A 144 8.78 12.30 12.49
CA ALA A 144 10.09 11.66 12.60
C ALA A 144 11.20 12.58 12.05
N TYR A 145 10.97 13.20 10.88
CA TYR A 145 11.91 14.16 10.28
C TYR A 145 12.20 15.35 11.23
N LEU A 146 11.19 15.84 11.93
CA LEU A 146 11.32 16.87 12.97
C LEU A 146 11.87 16.32 14.29
N ASN A 147 12.19 15.04 14.38
CA ASN A 147 12.68 14.40 15.61
C ASN A 147 11.70 14.54 16.79
N LEU A 148 10.39 14.41 16.54
CA LEU A 148 9.34 14.56 17.57
C LEU A 148 8.93 13.24 18.22
N LEU A 149 9.31 12.08 17.70
CA LEU A 149 8.95 10.76 18.24
C LEU A 149 9.88 10.39 19.39
N LYS A 150 9.73 11.08 20.54
CA LYS A 150 10.54 10.92 21.75
C LYS A 150 9.91 10.02 22.81
N GLU A 151 8.59 9.89 22.78
CA GLU A 151 7.77 9.06 23.66
C GLU A 151 6.90 8.14 22.82
N ASP A 152 6.31 7.12 23.45
CA ASP A 152 5.44 6.17 22.78
C ASP A 152 4.29 6.86 22.06
N VAL A 153 4.02 6.39 20.86
CA VAL A 153 3.02 6.98 19.96
C VAL A 153 1.78 6.10 19.92
N ALA A 154 0.68 6.61 20.46
CA ALA A 154 -0.60 5.92 20.38
C ALA A 154 -1.19 6.03 18.95
N VAL A 155 -1.39 4.90 18.30
CA VAL A 155 -1.90 4.81 16.92
C VAL A 155 -3.15 3.95 16.87
N ASN A 156 -4.25 4.51 16.37
CA ASN A 156 -5.47 3.79 16.07
C ASN A 156 -5.76 3.88 14.58
N ALA A 157 -6.00 2.75 13.92
CA ALA A 157 -6.39 2.79 12.51
C ALA A 157 -7.48 1.78 12.18
N ILE A 158 -8.48 2.24 11.43
CA ILE A 158 -9.64 1.45 11.03
C ILE A 158 -9.50 1.11 9.55
N THR A 159 -9.58 -0.20 9.21
CA THR A 159 -9.53 -0.68 7.83
C THR A 159 -10.85 -1.29 7.38
N GLY A 160 -11.12 -1.21 6.08
CA GLY A 160 -12.19 -1.95 5.43
C GLY A 160 -11.94 -3.47 5.40
N SER A 161 -13.00 -4.23 5.16
CA SER A 161 -12.99 -5.70 5.18
C SER A 161 -12.13 -6.33 4.07
N THR A 162 -11.93 -5.66 2.95
CA THR A 162 -11.09 -6.16 1.82
C THR A 162 -9.63 -6.37 2.20
N GLY A 163 -9.14 -5.71 3.26
CA GLY A 163 -7.80 -5.94 3.79
C GLY A 163 -7.56 -7.35 4.35
N ALA A 164 -8.61 -8.13 4.58
CA ALA A 164 -8.52 -9.54 5.00
C ALA A 164 -8.35 -10.51 3.83
N GLY A 165 -8.43 -10.03 2.59
CA GLY A 165 -8.41 -10.85 1.38
C GLY A 165 -9.77 -11.49 1.07
N GLN A 166 -9.81 -12.23 -0.04
CA GLN A 166 -11.04 -12.81 -0.61
C GLN A 166 -11.51 -14.08 0.12
N LYS A 167 -10.59 -14.80 0.78
CA LYS A 167 -10.95 -16.06 1.45
C LYS A 167 -11.95 -15.80 2.57
N PRO A 168 -13.11 -16.48 2.56
CA PRO A 168 -14.12 -16.33 3.62
C PRO A 168 -13.57 -16.68 5.01
N GLY A 169 -13.98 -15.91 6.00
CA GLY A 169 -13.60 -16.12 7.39
C GLY A 169 -14.71 -15.67 8.35
N ALA A 170 -14.72 -16.21 9.58
CA ALA A 170 -15.75 -15.91 10.56
C ALA A 170 -15.94 -14.40 10.79
N THR A 171 -14.85 -13.64 10.89
CA THR A 171 -14.89 -12.20 11.18
C THR A 171 -15.12 -11.33 9.95
N THR A 172 -15.16 -11.90 8.75
CA THR A 172 -15.50 -11.23 7.49
C THR A 172 -16.87 -11.66 6.95
N HIS A 173 -17.51 -12.63 7.61
CA HIS A 173 -18.86 -13.05 7.26
C HIS A 173 -19.85 -11.91 7.44
N PHE A 174 -20.79 -11.75 6.51
CA PHE A 174 -21.72 -10.61 6.47
C PHE A 174 -22.44 -10.38 7.81
N SER A 175 -23.06 -11.40 8.38
CA SER A 175 -23.81 -11.27 9.65
C SER A 175 -22.95 -10.90 10.85
N TRP A 176 -21.64 -11.19 10.81
CA TRP A 176 -20.71 -10.80 11.86
C TRP A 176 -20.16 -9.40 11.65
N ARG A 177 -19.90 -9.01 10.37
CA ARG A 177 -19.26 -7.75 10.03
C ARG A 177 -20.22 -6.57 9.93
N ASN A 178 -21.45 -6.81 9.45
CA ASN A 178 -22.45 -5.76 9.25
C ASN A 178 -22.81 -5.08 10.58
N ASN A 179 -22.78 -3.76 10.62
CA ASN A 179 -23.01 -2.92 11.81
C ASN A 179 -22.07 -3.28 13.00
N ASN A 180 -20.86 -3.72 12.73
CA ASN A 180 -19.92 -4.18 13.77
C ASN A 180 -18.50 -3.63 13.56
N LEU A 181 -17.86 -3.27 14.66
CA LEU A 181 -16.46 -2.84 14.74
C LEU A 181 -15.69 -3.76 15.69
N SER A 182 -14.50 -4.17 15.35
CA SER A 182 -13.67 -5.01 16.21
C SER A 182 -12.19 -4.69 16.07
N ILE A 183 -11.43 -4.86 17.15
CA ILE A 183 -9.97 -4.84 17.13
C ILE A 183 -9.42 -6.22 16.76
N TYR A 184 -8.17 -6.25 16.27
CA TYR A 184 -7.43 -7.50 16.07
C TYR A 184 -5.92 -7.24 16.18
N LYS A 185 -5.16 -8.21 16.72
CA LYS A 185 -3.70 -8.12 16.89
C LYS A 185 -3.20 -6.78 17.47
N PRO A 186 -3.81 -6.22 18.55
CA PRO A 186 -3.31 -4.98 19.16
C PRO A 186 -1.85 -5.18 19.58
N PHE A 187 -0.99 -4.18 19.33
CA PHE A 187 0.44 -4.15 19.66
C PHE A 187 1.31 -5.26 19.01
N GLN A 188 0.72 -6.15 18.20
CA GLN A 188 1.38 -7.32 17.60
C GLN A 188 1.17 -7.42 16.09
N HIS A 189 0.68 -6.35 15.45
CA HIS A 189 0.45 -6.36 14.02
C HIS A 189 1.79 -6.37 13.26
N GLN A 190 1.89 -7.25 12.25
CA GLN A 190 3.12 -7.43 11.48
C GLN A 190 3.65 -6.14 10.82
N HIS A 191 2.79 -5.17 10.54
CA HIS A 191 3.19 -3.89 9.95
C HIS A 191 3.97 -2.98 10.91
N ILE A 192 3.99 -3.25 12.23
CA ILE A 192 4.77 -2.46 13.19
C ILE A 192 6.27 -2.48 12.83
N ALA A 193 6.78 -3.62 12.39
CA ALA A 193 8.19 -3.73 11.98
C ALA A 193 8.52 -2.82 10.79
N GLU A 194 7.63 -2.77 9.77
CA GLU A 194 7.77 -1.87 8.62
C GLU A 194 7.77 -0.39 9.06
N ILE A 195 6.81 -0.02 9.91
CA ILE A 195 6.66 1.35 10.43
C ILE A 195 7.91 1.76 11.19
N ARG A 196 8.38 0.94 12.13
CA ARG A 196 9.58 1.24 12.92
C ARG A 196 10.83 1.36 12.04
N GLN A 197 10.98 0.51 11.03
CA GLN A 197 12.08 0.58 10.07
C GLN A 197 12.14 1.94 9.36
N SER A 198 11.03 2.41 8.81
CA SER A 198 10.96 3.67 8.08
C SER A 198 11.12 4.89 8.99
N LEU A 199 10.48 4.90 10.16
CA LEU A 199 10.62 5.99 11.12
C LEU A 199 12.06 6.09 11.65
N LYS A 200 12.70 4.95 11.92
CA LYS A 200 14.12 4.92 12.30
C LYS A 200 15.04 5.41 11.17
N GLN A 201 14.72 5.10 9.91
CA GLN A 201 15.47 5.60 8.75
C GLN A 201 15.44 7.12 8.69
N VAL A 202 14.28 7.74 8.93
CA VAL A 202 14.10 9.20 8.82
C VAL A 202 14.59 9.93 10.06
N GLN A 203 14.28 9.44 11.27
CA GLN A 203 14.68 10.07 12.53
C GLN A 203 16.14 9.78 12.93
N GLY A 204 16.76 8.73 12.35
CA GLY A 204 18.09 8.23 12.70
C GLY A 204 18.09 7.21 13.85
N TYR A 205 17.15 7.31 14.77
CA TYR A 205 16.90 6.38 15.88
C TYR A 205 15.41 6.34 16.22
N LEU A 206 14.94 5.30 16.89
CA LEU A 206 13.56 5.22 17.40
C LEU A 206 13.51 4.32 18.63
N ASP A 207 13.52 4.93 19.80
CA ASP A 207 13.37 4.24 21.10
C ASP A 207 11.91 4.13 21.51
N ALA A 208 11.07 5.08 21.07
CA ALA A 208 9.63 5.11 21.32
C ALA A 208 8.91 3.89 20.71
N ASP A 209 7.94 3.36 21.42
CA ASP A 209 7.07 2.31 20.88
C ASP A 209 5.94 2.90 20.04
N ILE A 210 5.48 2.09 19.09
CA ILE A 210 4.30 2.41 18.27
C ILE A 210 3.15 1.55 18.78
N ASP A 211 2.35 2.15 19.64
CA ASP A 211 1.20 1.53 20.30
C ASP A 211 0.02 1.41 19.33
N PHE A 212 0.15 0.50 18.38
CA PHE A 212 -0.80 0.35 17.29
C PHE A 212 -1.95 -0.59 17.65
N ILE A 213 -3.18 -0.07 17.58
CA ILE A 213 -4.43 -0.82 17.71
C ILE A 213 -5.17 -0.79 16.38
N PRO A 214 -5.15 -1.89 15.60
CA PRO A 214 -5.91 -1.99 14.37
C PRO A 214 -7.37 -2.37 14.63
N TYR A 215 -8.27 -1.68 13.91
CA TYR A 215 -9.69 -1.98 13.87
C TYR A 215 -10.11 -2.47 12.48
N ARG A 216 -11.12 -3.31 12.43
CA ARG A 216 -11.84 -3.65 11.19
C ARG A 216 -13.23 -3.06 11.25
N GLY A 217 -13.50 -2.15 10.30
CA GLY A 217 -14.76 -1.42 10.20
C GLY A 217 -15.80 -2.13 9.34
N ASP A 218 -17.03 -1.60 9.38
CA ASP A 218 -18.18 -2.04 8.58
C ASP A 218 -18.22 -1.29 7.23
N PHE A 219 -17.15 -1.41 6.47
CA PHE A 219 -17.05 -0.89 5.10
C PHE A 219 -16.04 -1.75 4.31
N ALA A 220 -16.11 -1.67 2.99
CA ALA A 220 -15.30 -2.53 2.13
C ALA A 220 -13.85 -2.03 2.00
N ARG A 221 -13.65 -0.72 1.73
CA ARG A 221 -12.36 -0.15 1.32
C ARG A 221 -12.00 1.07 2.14
N GLY A 222 -10.70 1.25 2.34
CA GLY A 222 -10.08 2.40 2.96
C GLY A 222 -9.45 2.11 4.30
N ILE A 223 -8.53 2.99 4.71
CA ILE A 223 -7.92 3.05 6.05
C ILE A 223 -7.99 4.49 6.52
N PHE A 224 -8.49 4.69 7.73
CA PHE A 224 -8.43 5.95 8.45
C PHE A 224 -7.61 5.76 9.72
N CYS A 225 -6.56 6.56 9.88
CA CYS A 225 -5.61 6.47 10.98
C CYS A 225 -5.61 7.74 11.81
N THR A 226 -5.48 7.59 13.13
CA THR A 226 -5.16 8.66 14.07
C THR A 226 -3.92 8.30 14.85
N ALA A 227 -2.97 9.25 14.97
CA ALA A 227 -1.77 9.12 15.79
C ALA A 227 -1.68 10.29 16.76
N VAL A 228 -1.32 10.01 18.00
CA VAL A 228 -1.13 11.03 19.05
C VAL A 228 0.33 11.09 19.46
N ILE A 229 0.94 12.24 19.26
CA ILE A 229 2.35 12.52 19.61
C ILE A 229 2.38 13.60 20.68
N LYS A 230 3.16 13.42 21.75
CA LYS A 230 3.39 14.47 22.73
C LYS A 230 4.57 15.35 22.30
N THR A 231 4.32 16.64 22.15
CA THR A 231 5.37 17.59 21.76
C THR A 231 5.05 19.02 22.23
N PRO A 232 6.06 19.78 22.68
CA PRO A 232 5.93 21.22 22.93
C PRO A 232 6.00 22.07 21.67
N ALA A 233 6.40 21.51 20.50
CA ALA A 233 6.59 22.25 19.25
C ALA A 233 5.34 23.07 18.87
N PRO A 234 5.48 24.31 18.38
CA PRO A 234 4.36 25.10 17.86
C PRO A 234 3.66 24.35 16.72
N VAL A 235 2.35 24.42 16.67
CA VAL A 235 1.59 23.68 15.64
C VAL A 235 1.84 24.22 14.23
N GLU A 236 2.07 25.52 14.12
CA GLU A 236 2.39 26.21 12.87
C GLU A 236 3.66 25.66 12.24
N ASP A 237 4.72 25.49 13.04
CA ASP A 237 6.01 24.93 12.59
C ASP A 237 5.84 23.46 12.12
N VAL A 238 5.01 22.69 12.82
CA VAL A 238 4.73 21.32 12.46
C VAL A 238 3.94 21.25 11.15
N ILE A 239 2.90 22.08 10.98
CA ILE A 239 2.09 22.15 9.77
C ILE A 239 2.97 22.53 8.56
N GLU A 240 3.82 23.52 8.70
CA GLU A 240 4.74 23.94 7.64
C GLU A 240 5.68 22.79 7.24
N ALA A 241 6.25 22.08 8.21
CA ALA A 241 7.10 20.93 7.95
C ALA A 241 6.36 19.78 7.25
N TYR A 242 5.09 19.51 7.59
CA TYR A 242 4.28 18.51 6.89
C TYR A 242 4.01 18.93 5.44
N LYS A 243 3.71 20.20 5.19
CA LYS A 243 3.51 20.73 3.84
C LYS A 243 4.81 20.64 3.03
N ASP A 244 5.93 21.03 3.60
CA ASP A 244 7.24 20.98 2.94
C ASP A 244 7.69 19.55 2.64
N PHE A 245 7.49 18.63 3.58
CA PHE A 245 7.87 17.22 3.42
C PHE A 245 7.13 16.55 2.25
N TYR A 246 5.86 16.89 2.02
CA TYR A 246 5.03 16.30 0.97
C TYR A 246 4.84 17.17 -0.28
N LYS A 247 5.51 18.32 -0.39
CA LYS A 247 5.34 19.26 -1.53
C LYS A 247 5.58 18.62 -2.90
N ASP A 248 6.55 17.68 -2.97
CA ASP A 248 6.95 16.99 -4.20
C ASP A 248 6.41 15.55 -4.28
N ALA A 249 5.57 15.14 -3.33
CA ALA A 249 4.96 13.83 -3.32
C ALA A 249 3.76 13.79 -4.29
N ALA A 250 3.79 12.90 -5.28
CA ALA A 250 2.76 12.85 -6.32
C ALA A 250 1.36 12.49 -5.78
N PHE A 251 1.28 11.72 -4.69
CA PHE A 251 0.01 11.18 -4.18
C PHE A 251 -0.24 11.42 -2.70
N THR A 252 0.73 11.95 -1.94
CA THR A 252 0.55 12.26 -0.52
C THR A 252 0.41 13.76 -0.35
N HIS A 253 -0.72 14.19 0.21
CA HIS A 253 -1.06 15.60 0.29
C HIS A 253 -1.43 15.99 1.72
N TYR A 254 -0.91 17.12 2.19
CA TYR A 254 -1.37 17.76 3.40
C TYR A 254 -2.71 18.46 3.14
N SER A 255 -3.64 18.35 4.10
CA SER A 255 -4.93 19.05 4.09
C SER A 255 -4.99 20.08 5.23
N ASP A 256 -5.35 21.31 4.91
CA ASP A 256 -5.62 22.35 5.93
C ASP A 256 -6.97 22.14 6.66
N LYS A 257 -7.77 21.19 6.20
CA LYS A 257 -9.08 20.83 6.78
C LYS A 257 -9.07 19.40 7.26
N ALA A 258 -9.90 19.09 8.24
CA ALA A 258 -10.16 17.72 8.65
C ALA A 258 -10.50 16.83 7.45
N ILE A 259 -9.96 15.62 7.47
CA ILE A 259 -10.10 14.65 6.38
C ILE A 259 -11.08 13.54 6.74
N ASP A 260 -11.62 12.89 5.73
CA ASP A 260 -12.46 11.71 5.86
C ASP A 260 -12.11 10.64 4.81
N LEU A 261 -12.66 9.45 5.01
CA LEU A 261 -12.33 8.29 4.19
C LEU A 261 -12.85 8.39 2.74
N LYS A 262 -13.99 9.06 2.51
CA LYS A 262 -14.58 9.18 1.18
C LYS A 262 -13.74 10.00 0.21
N GLN A 263 -12.86 10.87 0.73
CA GLN A 263 -11.96 11.70 -0.08
C GLN A 263 -10.87 10.88 -0.79
N VAL A 264 -10.58 9.66 -0.32
CA VAL A 264 -9.45 8.84 -0.81
C VAL A 264 -9.86 7.49 -1.40
N VAL A 265 -11.03 6.95 -1.04
CA VAL A 265 -11.50 5.66 -1.57
C VAL A 265 -11.57 5.70 -3.09
N ASN A 266 -11.11 4.62 -3.74
CA ASN A 266 -10.91 4.50 -5.19
C ASN A 266 -9.84 5.42 -5.80
N THR A 267 -8.94 6.00 -5.00
CA THR A 267 -7.83 6.81 -5.50
C THR A 267 -6.49 6.30 -4.99
N ASN A 268 -5.39 6.69 -5.66
CA ASN A 268 -4.03 6.47 -5.15
C ASN A 268 -3.59 7.58 -4.16
N LYS A 269 -4.50 8.41 -3.67
CA LYS A 269 -4.16 9.50 -2.74
C LYS A 269 -3.97 9.01 -1.31
N ALA A 270 -3.01 9.63 -0.62
CA ALA A 270 -2.94 9.70 0.82
C ALA A 270 -3.21 11.15 1.25
N LEU A 271 -4.09 11.35 2.21
CA LEU A 271 -4.32 12.65 2.83
C LEU A 271 -3.82 12.63 4.26
N VAL A 272 -3.21 13.74 4.69
CA VAL A 272 -2.71 13.93 6.05
C VAL A 272 -3.19 15.28 6.58
N HIS A 273 -3.60 15.31 7.84
CA HIS A 273 -4.03 16.54 8.55
C HIS A 273 -3.48 16.54 9.97
N VAL A 274 -3.17 17.71 10.48
CA VAL A 274 -2.56 17.93 11.81
C VAL A 274 -3.37 18.92 12.62
N GLU A 275 -3.65 18.55 13.87
CA GLU A 275 -4.25 19.42 14.89
C GLU A 275 -3.44 19.32 16.20
N LYS A 276 -3.50 20.34 17.04
CA LYS A 276 -2.83 20.32 18.35
C LYS A 276 -3.72 20.80 19.48
N TYR A 277 -3.70 20.05 20.57
CA TYR A 277 -4.47 20.30 21.79
C TYR A 277 -3.53 20.25 23.00
N GLY A 278 -3.14 21.41 23.50
CA GLY A 278 -2.11 21.52 24.54
C GLY A 278 -0.76 20.97 24.02
N ASN A 279 -0.23 19.95 24.69
CA ASN A 279 1.01 19.27 24.26
C ASN A 279 0.75 18.04 23.39
N LYS A 280 -0.48 17.75 22.99
CA LYS A 280 -0.85 16.61 22.16
C LYS A 280 -1.04 17.06 20.72
N LEU A 281 -0.19 16.55 19.84
CA LEU A 281 -0.34 16.65 18.40
C LEU A 281 -1.18 15.45 17.93
N LEU A 282 -2.31 15.72 17.30
CA LEU A 282 -3.14 14.73 16.64
C LEU A 282 -2.83 14.77 15.15
N VAL A 283 -2.34 13.66 14.62
CA VAL A 283 -2.14 13.48 13.19
C VAL A 283 -3.17 12.49 12.67
N THR A 284 -3.90 12.86 11.65
CA THR A 284 -4.83 11.99 10.94
C THR A 284 -4.32 11.70 9.54
N SER A 285 -4.50 10.47 9.06
CA SER A 285 -4.22 10.12 7.67
C SER A 285 -5.29 9.17 7.12
N ALA A 286 -5.50 9.23 5.82
CA ALA A 286 -6.46 8.37 5.12
C ALA A 286 -5.91 7.93 3.77
N ILE A 287 -6.16 6.66 3.42
CA ILE A 287 -5.82 6.06 2.11
C ILE A 287 -6.89 5.05 1.69
N ASP A 288 -6.90 4.67 0.41
CA ASP A 288 -7.54 3.43 -0.02
C ASP A 288 -6.58 2.25 0.22
N ASN A 289 -7.03 1.23 0.96
CA ASN A 289 -6.19 0.11 1.36
C ASN A 289 -5.75 -0.81 0.20
N LEU A 290 -6.51 -0.84 -0.90
CA LEU A 290 -6.18 -1.62 -2.09
C LEU A 290 -5.41 -0.80 -3.14
N LEU A 291 -5.47 0.54 -3.11
CA LEU A 291 -4.75 1.42 -4.04
C LEU A 291 -3.47 1.97 -3.41
N LYS A 292 -3.48 3.13 -2.78
CA LYS A 292 -2.26 3.67 -2.12
C LYS A 292 -1.71 2.70 -1.07
N GLY A 293 -2.58 1.92 -0.44
CA GLY A 293 -2.17 0.88 0.51
C GLY A 293 -1.64 -0.42 -0.12
N ALA A 294 -1.77 -0.60 -1.45
CA ALA A 294 -1.35 -1.84 -2.13
C ALA A 294 -1.00 -1.59 -3.60
N VAL A 295 -1.88 -1.96 -4.53
CA VAL A 295 -1.53 -2.04 -5.96
C VAL A 295 -1.37 -0.67 -6.64
N GLY A 296 -2.05 0.36 -6.18
CA GLY A 296 -1.84 1.71 -6.72
C GLY A 296 -0.43 2.21 -6.43
N GLN A 297 0.07 1.97 -5.20
CA GLN A 297 1.47 2.24 -4.85
C GLN A 297 2.43 1.33 -5.64
N ALA A 298 2.07 0.06 -5.87
CA ALA A 298 2.89 -0.86 -6.66
C ALA A 298 3.00 -0.41 -8.13
N VAL A 299 1.93 0.12 -8.73
CA VAL A 299 1.96 0.72 -10.08
C VAL A 299 2.77 2.02 -10.07
N GLN A 300 2.64 2.88 -9.05
CA GLN A 300 3.50 4.06 -8.88
C GLN A 300 4.98 3.66 -8.82
N ASN A 301 5.29 2.61 -8.08
CA ASN A 301 6.65 2.07 -7.99
C ASN A 301 7.14 1.50 -9.33
N MET A 302 6.30 0.77 -10.08
CA MET A 302 6.60 0.33 -11.43
C MET A 302 6.98 1.52 -12.32
N ASN A 303 6.17 2.58 -12.31
CA ASN A 303 6.42 3.77 -13.10
C ASN A 303 7.79 4.39 -12.78
N LEU A 304 8.13 4.49 -11.50
CA LEU A 304 9.45 4.98 -11.05
C LEU A 304 10.58 4.05 -11.50
N MET A 305 10.43 2.72 -11.35
CA MET A 305 11.43 1.72 -11.74
C MET A 305 11.72 1.72 -13.25
N PHE A 306 10.76 2.15 -14.07
CA PHE A 306 10.91 2.25 -15.53
C PHE A 306 11.15 3.69 -16.02
N GLY A 307 11.28 4.66 -15.13
CA GLY A 307 11.62 6.04 -15.46
C GLY A 307 10.53 6.79 -16.21
N ILE A 308 9.27 6.42 -16.06
CA ILE A 308 8.11 7.12 -16.63
C ILE A 308 7.42 8.01 -15.57
N ASP A 309 6.42 8.81 -15.98
CA ASP A 309 5.63 9.63 -15.04
C ASP A 309 5.01 8.75 -13.96
N GLU A 310 5.40 8.95 -12.71
CA GLU A 310 4.91 8.15 -11.57
C GLU A 310 3.39 8.18 -11.41
N THR A 311 2.70 9.15 -12.01
CA THR A 311 1.24 9.29 -11.97
C THR A 311 0.52 8.58 -13.12
N ALA A 312 1.24 8.01 -14.10
CA ALA A 312 0.65 7.33 -15.25
C ALA A 312 -0.28 6.19 -14.80
N GLY A 313 -1.48 6.13 -15.37
CA GLY A 313 -2.52 5.15 -15.02
C GLY A 313 -3.20 5.35 -13.64
N LEU A 314 -2.79 6.34 -12.84
CA LEU A 314 -3.22 6.50 -11.43
C LEU A 314 -4.03 7.77 -11.14
N LYS A 315 -4.40 8.56 -12.16
CA LYS A 315 -5.20 9.80 -12.00
C LYS A 315 -6.69 9.49 -11.77
N LEU A 316 -6.98 8.72 -10.73
CA LEU A 316 -8.30 8.28 -10.35
C LEU A 316 -9.05 9.35 -9.55
N LYS A 317 -10.40 9.25 -9.54
CA LYS A 317 -11.28 10.15 -8.78
C LYS A 317 -12.00 9.40 -7.66
N ALA A 318 -12.08 10.03 -6.50
CA ALA A 318 -12.86 9.50 -5.38
C ALA A 318 -14.37 9.56 -5.68
N SER A 319 -15.10 8.57 -5.17
CA SER A 319 -16.55 8.63 -5.03
C SER A 319 -16.88 9.30 -3.71
N ALA A 320 -17.13 10.61 -3.73
CA ALA A 320 -17.30 11.39 -2.49
C ALA A 320 -18.69 11.21 -1.84
N PHE A 321 -19.62 10.51 -2.49
CA PHE A 321 -21.01 10.29 -2.02
C PHE A 321 -21.56 8.95 -2.49
#